data_7efda432a05da618a735633640a1b6d3
#
_entry.id   7efda432a05da618a735633640a1b6d3
#
_cell.length_a   1.000
_cell.length_b   1.000
_cell.length_c   1.000
_cell.angle_alpha   90.00
_cell.angle_beta   90.00
_cell.angle_gamma   90.00
#
_symmetry.space_group_name_H-M   'P 1'
#
loop_
_entity.id
_entity.type
_entity.pdbx_description
1 polymer ?
#
loop_
_entity_poly.entity_id
_entity_poly.type
_entity_poly.pdbx_seq_one_letter_code
_entity_poly.pdbx_strand_id
1 'polypeptide(L)'
;MLFTEIRRNQKLAARRSPMYDRNRFAKFLIYLFVAFWAAYLVLIGVSLPFVFEKGFPGMEPYDVLNACLPGILFFDFLVRFLFSTPTQEIKPYLLLPVRKQQLINVLLVQVGLKAFNLFWLFLFVPFAAMTVVRFFGIGGVVCYAAGIWLLMVANAYWSVLVRTLQRRHTAW
;
A
#
# COMPACT_ATOMS: atom_id res chain seq x y z
N MET A 1 3.19 -17.96 16.12
CA MET A 1 1.91 -18.68 16.34
C MET A 1 0.71 -17.74 16.34
N LEU A 2 0.64 -16.71 17.19
CA LEU A 2 -0.53 -15.80 17.30
C LEU A 2 -0.96 -15.13 15.98
N PHE A 3 -0.01 -14.65 15.18
CA PHE A 3 -0.29 -14.02 13.88
C PHE A 3 -0.99 -14.97 12.90
N THR A 4 -0.54 -16.20 12.85
CA THR A 4 -1.10 -17.25 11.97
C THR A 4 -2.50 -17.63 12.40
N GLU A 5 -2.73 -17.74 13.69
CA GLU A 5 -4.03 -18.04 14.30
C GLU A 5 -5.07 -16.91 14.02
N ILE A 6 -4.69 -15.66 14.28
CA ILE A 6 -5.57 -14.50 14.00
C ILE A 6 -5.93 -14.44 12.51
N ARG A 7 -4.95 -14.62 11.61
CA ARG A 7 -5.18 -14.61 10.16
C ARG A 7 -6.05 -15.80 9.71
N ARG A 8 -5.88 -16.96 10.33
CA ARG A 8 -6.71 -18.15 10.07
C ARG A 8 -8.16 -17.90 10.50
N ASN A 9 -8.37 -17.36 11.69
CA ASN A 9 -9.70 -17.06 12.22
C ASN A 9 -10.41 -15.98 11.40
N GLN A 10 -9.70 -14.93 10.96
CA GLN A 10 -10.25 -13.93 10.04
C GLN A 10 -10.68 -14.54 8.70
N LYS A 11 -9.88 -15.45 8.13
CA LYS A 11 -10.25 -16.16 6.89
C LYS A 11 -11.47 -17.05 7.09
N LEU A 12 -11.56 -17.74 8.22
CA LEU A 12 -12.71 -18.60 8.53
C LEU A 12 -13.98 -17.77 8.76
N ALA A 13 -13.89 -16.65 9.47
CA ALA A 13 -15.00 -15.72 9.67
C ALA A 13 -15.49 -15.14 8.32
N ALA A 14 -14.56 -14.74 7.45
CA ALA A 14 -14.90 -14.26 6.11
C ALA A 14 -15.59 -15.33 5.25
N ARG A 15 -15.16 -16.60 5.35
CA ARG A 15 -15.79 -17.71 4.62
C ARG A 15 -17.19 -18.07 5.11
N ARG A 16 -17.47 -17.85 6.40
CA ARG A 16 -18.79 -18.12 7.03
C ARG A 16 -19.79 -17.00 6.80
N SER A 17 -19.37 -15.84 6.27
CA SER A 17 -20.30 -14.77 5.97
C SER A 17 -21.21 -15.17 4.81
N PRO A 18 -22.54 -14.98 4.91
CA PRO A 18 -23.48 -15.34 3.84
C PRO A 18 -23.24 -14.57 2.54
N MET A 19 -22.48 -13.49 2.59
CA MET A 19 -22.04 -12.74 1.42
C MET A 19 -20.87 -13.42 0.66
N TYR A 20 -20.21 -14.42 1.23
CA TYR A 20 -19.02 -15.02 0.61
C TYR A 20 -19.34 -15.80 -0.67
N ASP A 21 -20.42 -16.59 -0.65
CA ASP A 21 -20.81 -17.43 -1.81
C ASP A 21 -21.60 -16.65 -2.87
N ARG A 22 -22.33 -15.61 -2.47
CA ARG A 22 -23.15 -14.81 -3.38
C ARG A 22 -22.33 -13.94 -4.36
N ASN A 23 -21.02 -13.78 -4.16
CA ASN A 23 -20.20 -12.79 -4.88
C ASN A 23 -18.98 -13.36 -5.62
N ARG A 24 -19.04 -14.56 -6.20
CA ARG A 24 -17.95 -15.06 -7.06
C ARG A 24 -17.69 -14.12 -8.25
N PHE A 25 -18.77 -13.65 -8.87
CA PHE A 25 -18.70 -12.70 -9.97
C PHE A 25 -18.14 -11.34 -9.53
N ALA A 26 -18.55 -10.81 -8.38
CA ALA A 26 -18.02 -9.56 -7.85
C ALA A 26 -16.51 -9.68 -7.51
N LYS A 27 -16.07 -10.82 -6.98
CA LYS A 27 -14.63 -11.07 -6.74
C LYS A 27 -13.85 -11.11 -8.05
N PHE A 28 -14.37 -11.77 -9.07
CA PHE A 28 -13.76 -11.81 -10.40
C PHE A 28 -13.62 -10.39 -10.98
N LEU A 29 -14.68 -9.57 -10.90
CA LEU A 29 -14.63 -8.17 -11.33
C LEU A 29 -13.59 -7.35 -10.55
N ILE A 30 -13.49 -7.54 -9.22
CA ILE A 30 -12.49 -6.85 -8.40
C ILE A 30 -11.08 -7.25 -8.85
N TYR A 31 -10.80 -8.54 -9.05
CA TYR A 31 -9.48 -8.98 -9.51
C TYR A 31 -9.16 -8.47 -10.92
N LEU A 32 -10.13 -8.46 -11.82
CA LEU A 32 -9.99 -7.91 -13.16
C LEU A 32 -9.67 -6.40 -13.10
N PHE A 33 -10.39 -5.67 -12.26
CA PHE A 33 -10.16 -4.23 -12.05
C PHE A 33 -8.78 -3.94 -11.46
N VAL A 34 -8.35 -4.70 -10.45
CA VAL A 34 -7.01 -4.56 -9.86
C VAL A 34 -5.93 -4.89 -10.88
N ALA A 35 -6.10 -5.95 -11.69
CA ALA A 35 -5.16 -6.32 -12.75
C ALA A 35 -5.08 -5.23 -13.84
N PHE A 36 -6.22 -4.66 -14.25
CA PHE A 36 -6.28 -3.57 -15.20
C PHE A 36 -5.53 -2.32 -14.69
N TRP A 37 -5.78 -1.93 -13.43
CA TRP A 37 -5.08 -0.80 -12.82
C TRP A 37 -3.57 -1.05 -12.65
N ALA A 38 -3.18 -2.28 -12.29
CA ALA A 38 -1.78 -2.65 -12.21
C ALA A 38 -1.08 -2.53 -13.57
N ALA A 39 -1.71 -3.05 -14.64
CA ALA A 39 -1.20 -2.92 -16.00
C ALA A 39 -1.11 -1.45 -16.44
N TYR A 40 -2.11 -0.65 -16.11
CA TYR A 40 -2.12 0.79 -16.39
C TYR A 40 -0.97 1.52 -15.67
N LEU A 41 -0.69 1.22 -14.41
CA LEU A 41 0.44 1.78 -13.67
C LEU A 41 1.79 1.38 -14.29
N VAL A 42 1.92 0.15 -14.77
CA VAL A 42 3.12 -0.30 -15.49
C VAL A 42 3.32 0.51 -16.77
N LEU A 43 2.26 0.71 -17.55
CA LEU A 43 2.31 1.54 -18.76
C LEU A 43 2.72 2.98 -18.45
N ILE A 44 2.14 3.58 -17.41
CA ILE A 44 2.56 4.91 -16.96
C ILE A 44 4.04 4.88 -16.56
N GLY A 45 4.47 3.92 -15.74
CA GLY A 45 5.86 3.82 -15.29
C GLY A 45 6.87 3.73 -16.43
N VAL A 46 6.53 3.03 -17.52
CA VAL A 46 7.36 2.95 -18.74
C VAL A 46 7.33 4.25 -19.55
N SER A 47 6.18 4.94 -19.59
CA SER A 47 6.02 6.15 -20.41
C SER A 47 6.54 7.43 -19.73
N LEU A 48 6.57 7.50 -18.40
CA LEU A 48 6.99 8.68 -17.64
C LEU A 48 8.40 9.20 -18.01
N PRO A 49 9.44 8.35 -18.21
CA PRO A 49 10.78 8.83 -18.60
C PRO A 49 10.71 9.66 -19.88
N PHE A 50 9.97 9.20 -20.90
CA PHE A 50 9.85 9.90 -22.17
C PHE A 50 9.08 11.23 -22.06
N VAL A 51 8.10 11.27 -21.15
CA VAL A 51 7.33 12.51 -20.87
C VAL A 51 8.23 13.52 -20.15
N PHE A 52 9.03 13.07 -19.20
CA PHE A 52 9.93 13.94 -18.42
C PHE A 52 11.09 14.47 -19.27
N GLU A 53 11.68 13.65 -20.15
CA GLU A 53 12.73 14.09 -21.09
C GLU A 53 12.22 15.21 -22.02
N LYS A 54 10.96 15.13 -22.45
CA LYS A 54 10.36 16.17 -23.30
C LYS A 54 9.89 17.40 -22.53
N GLY A 55 9.36 17.20 -21.31
CA GLY A 55 8.79 18.28 -20.51
C GLY A 55 9.82 19.09 -19.74
N PHE A 56 10.92 18.48 -19.34
CA PHE A 56 11.98 19.09 -18.53
C PHE A 56 13.35 18.82 -19.16
N PRO A 57 13.66 19.44 -20.31
CA PRO A 57 14.95 19.28 -20.96
C PRO A 57 16.06 19.80 -20.03
N GLY A 58 17.01 18.94 -19.67
CA GLY A 58 18.13 19.27 -18.79
C GLY A 58 18.01 18.74 -17.36
N MET A 59 16.91 18.08 -16.99
CA MET A 59 16.78 17.33 -15.73
C MET A 59 16.70 15.83 -16.00
N GLU A 60 17.38 15.05 -15.17
CA GLU A 60 17.25 13.60 -15.27
C GLU A 60 15.82 13.16 -14.83
N PRO A 61 15.18 12.23 -15.56
CA PRO A 61 13.81 11.80 -15.26
C PRO A 61 13.62 11.29 -13.83
N TYR A 62 14.64 10.67 -13.23
CA TYR A 62 14.57 10.17 -11.86
C TYR A 62 14.54 11.31 -10.83
N ASP A 63 15.22 12.43 -11.08
CA ASP A 63 15.19 13.61 -10.21
C ASP A 63 13.84 14.29 -10.23
N VAL A 64 13.23 14.38 -11.41
CA VAL A 64 11.88 14.93 -11.57
C VAL A 64 10.86 14.09 -10.80
N LEU A 65 10.93 12.76 -10.92
CA LEU A 65 10.00 11.88 -10.19
C LEU A 65 10.23 11.97 -8.68
N ASN A 66 11.49 12.03 -8.23
CA ASN A 66 11.83 12.17 -6.81
C ASN A 66 11.32 13.52 -6.24
N ALA A 67 11.37 14.58 -7.01
CA ALA A 67 10.76 15.87 -6.63
C ALA A 67 9.23 15.79 -6.51
N CYS A 68 8.58 14.91 -7.29
CA CYS A 68 7.14 14.68 -7.20
C CYS A 68 6.73 13.71 -6.06
N LEU A 69 7.67 12.98 -5.46
CA LEU A 69 7.37 12.00 -4.39
C LEU A 69 6.54 12.57 -3.23
N PRO A 70 6.82 13.76 -2.68
CA PRO A 70 5.99 14.32 -1.60
C PRO A 70 4.52 14.48 -2.01
N GLY A 71 4.27 14.90 -3.25
CA GLY A 71 2.92 15.02 -3.80
C GLY A 71 2.23 13.66 -3.94
N ILE A 72 2.94 12.64 -4.41
CA ILE A 72 2.44 11.26 -4.52
C ILE A 72 2.11 10.69 -3.14
N LEU A 73 2.98 10.90 -2.14
CA LEU A 73 2.75 10.47 -0.77
C LEU A 73 1.54 11.18 -0.15
N PHE A 74 1.38 12.48 -0.41
CA PHE A 74 0.22 13.23 0.05
C PHE A 74 -1.07 12.72 -0.59
N PHE A 75 -1.06 12.44 -1.89
CA PHE A 75 -2.19 11.85 -2.59
C PHE A 75 -2.53 10.45 -2.06
N ASP A 76 -1.54 9.59 -1.87
CA ASP A 76 -1.72 8.26 -1.26
C ASP A 76 -2.31 8.37 0.15
N PHE A 77 -1.84 9.34 0.96
CA PHE A 77 -2.41 9.62 2.28
C PHE A 77 -3.89 10.02 2.19
N LEU A 78 -4.27 10.92 1.27
CA LEU A 78 -5.65 11.34 1.06
C LEU A 78 -6.54 10.15 0.64
N VAL A 79 -6.07 9.34 -0.30
CA VAL A 79 -6.79 8.13 -0.73
C VAL A 79 -7.02 7.19 0.46
N ARG A 80 -5.99 6.94 1.27
CA ARG A 80 -6.11 6.12 2.48
C ARG A 80 -7.08 6.72 3.49
N PHE A 81 -7.11 8.04 3.57
CA PHE A 81 -7.99 8.77 4.49
C PHE A 81 -9.46 8.71 4.05
N LEU A 82 -9.74 8.88 2.77
CA LEU A 82 -11.09 8.84 2.19
C LEU A 82 -11.66 7.40 2.20
N PHE A 83 -10.88 6.44 1.76
CA PHE A 83 -11.29 5.03 1.77
C PHE A 83 -11.02 4.44 3.15
N SER A 84 -12.03 4.52 4.02
CA SER A 84 -12.04 3.84 5.31
C SER A 84 -11.81 2.35 5.07
N THR A 85 -10.56 1.90 5.10
CA THR A 85 -10.33 0.46 5.23
C THR A 85 -11.03 0.02 6.51
N PRO A 86 -11.88 -1.03 6.47
CA PRO A 86 -12.53 -1.52 7.68
C PRO A 86 -11.44 -1.71 8.72
N THR A 87 -11.50 -0.88 9.75
CA THR A 87 -10.62 -1.04 10.90
C THR A 87 -10.91 -2.43 11.41
N GLN A 88 -9.92 -3.27 11.36
CA GLN A 88 -10.02 -4.60 11.95
C GLN A 88 -10.60 -4.37 13.33
N GLU A 89 -11.78 -4.92 13.57
CA GLU A 89 -12.43 -4.78 14.86
C GLU A 89 -11.54 -5.44 15.90
N ILE A 90 -10.77 -4.61 16.60
CA ILE A 90 -9.86 -5.05 17.66
C ILE A 90 -10.67 -5.54 18.85
N LYS A 91 -11.92 -5.05 18.99
CA LYS A 91 -12.81 -5.35 20.11
C LYS A 91 -12.89 -6.83 20.48
N PRO A 92 -13.12 -7.79 19.54
CA PRO A 92 -13.21 -9.20 19.90
C PRO A 92 -11.86 -9.78 20.40
N TYR A 93 -10.73 -9.19 20.00
CA TYR A 93 -9.41 -9.66 20.41
C TYR A 93 -8.95 -9.09 21.77
N LEU A 94 -9.55 -7.97 22.21
CA LEU A 94 -9.28 -7.40 23.53
C LEU A 94 -9.86 -8.26 24.68
N LEU A 95 -10.81 -9.14 24.37
CA LEU A 95 -11.37 -10.10 25.33
C LEU A 95 -10.54 -11.36 25.50
N LEU A 96 -9.53 -11.56 24.65
CA LEU A 96 -8.60 -12.70 24.76
C LEU A 96 -7.52 -12.41 25.81
N PRO A 97 -7.04 -13.42 26.56
CA PRO A 97 -5.96 -13.28 27.52
C PRO A 97 -4.60 -13.15 26.83
N VAL A 98 -4.46 -12.15 25.93
CA VAL A 98 -3.26 -11.87 25.15
C VAL A 98 -2.70 -10.51 25.56
N ARG A 99 -1.38 -10.40 25.65
CA ARG A 99 -0.70 -9.14 25.97
C ARG A 99 -1.02 -8.10 24.89
N LYS A 100 -1.51 -6.93 25.31
CA LYS A 100 -1.90 -5.83 24.39
C LYS A 100 -0.79 -5.46 23.39
N GLN A 101 0.47 -5.49 23.82
CA GLN A 101 1.64 -5.21 22.97
C GLN A 101 1.76 -6.20 21.81
N GLN A 102 1.53 -7.49 22.05
CA GLN A 102 1.58 -8.50 20.99
C GLN A 102 0.47 -8.28 19.95
N LEU A 103 -0.72 -7.89 20.39
CA LEU A 103 -1.83 -7.55 19.51
C LEU A 103 -1.51 -6.34 18.63
N ILE A 104 -0.95 -5.28 19.23
CA ILE A 104 -0.53 -4.07 18.51
C ILE A 104 0.54 -4.42 17.46
N ASN A 105 1.56 -5.20 17.82
CA ASN A 105 2.60 -5.61 16.87
C ASN A 105 2.03 -6.39 15.68
N VAL A 106 1.10 -7.32 15.93
CA VAL A 106 0.42 -8.07 14.85
C VAL A 106 -0.33 -7.12 13.92
N LEU A 107 -1.04 -6.14 14.47
CA LEU A 107 -1.77 -5.14 13.68
C LEU A 107 -0.84 -4.27 12.85
N LEU A 108 0.29 -3.82 13.42
CA LEU A 108 1.29 -3.04 12.69
C LEU A 108 1.88 -3.84 11.52
N VAL A 109 2.26 -5.10 11.75
CA VAL A 109 2.75 -5.98 10.68
C VAL A 109 1.68 -6.17 9.58
N GLN A 110 0.42 -6.34 9.96
CA GLN A 110 -0.66 -6.46 8.98
C GLN A 110 -0.86 -5.17 8.15
N VAL A 111 -0.70 -4.00 8.76
CA VAL A 111 -0.76 -2.71 8.04
C VAL A 111 0.40 -2.58 7.06
N GLY A 112 1.62 -2.93 7.47
CA GLY A 112 2.81 -2.88 6.62
C GLY A 112 2.73 -3.83 5.41
N LEU A 113 2.22 -5.05 5.61
CA LEU A 113 2.11 -6.09 4.58
C LEU A 113 0.83 -6.01 3.73
N LYS A 114 0.06 -4.93 3.82
CA LYS A 114 -1.11 -4.76 2.95
C LYS A 114 -0.70 -4.69 1.47
N ALA A 115 -1.44 -5.39 0.62
CA ALA A 115 -1.24 -5.39 -0.84
C ALA A 115 -1.26 -3.97 -1.44
N PHE A 116 -1.97 -3.04 -0.81
CA PHE A 116 -2.02 -1.63 -1.22
C PHE A 116 -0.65 -0.94 -1.18
N ASN A 117 0.23 -1.32 -0.24
CA ASN A 117 1.59 -0.76 -0.17
C ASN A 117 2.49 -1.26 -1.31
N LEU A 118 2.18 -2.45 -1.87
CA LEU A 118 2.88 -3.03 -3.01
C LEU A 118 2.37 -2.50 -4.35
N PHE A 119 1.16 -1.93 -4.36
CA PHE A 119 0.51 -1.49 -5.58
C PHE A 119 1.30 -0.40 -6.32
N TRP A 120 1.89 0.53 -5.59
CA TRP A 120 2.74 1.58 -6.14
C TRP A 120 4.02 1.05 -6.80
N LEU A 121 4.50 -0.14 -6.43
CA LEU A 121 5.66 -0.74 -7.07
C LEU A 121 5.42 -1.05 -8.56
N PHE A 122 4.16 -1.28 -8.98
CA PHE A 122 3.83 -1.45 -10.40
C PHE A 122 4.13 -0.21 -11.24
N LEU A 123 4.19 0.96 -10.63
CA LEU A 123 4.62 2.20 -11.29
C LEU A 123 6.13 2.42 -11.17
N PHE A 124 6.66 2.32 -9.95
CA PHE A 124 8.04 2.72 -9.67
C PHE A 124 9.08 1.71 -10.16
N VAL A 125 8.78 0.40 -10.19
CA VAL A 125 9.74 -0.61 -10.66
C VAL A 125 10.01 -0.50 -12.16
N PRO A 126 9.00 -0.44 -13.06
CA PRO A 126 9.27 -0.26 -14.48
C PRO A 126 9.91 1.11 -14.78
N PHE A 127 9.52 2.17 -14.08
CA PHE A 127 10.20 3.46 -14.18
C PHE A 127 11.69 3.37 -13.81
N ALA A 128 12.01 2.76 -12.66
CA ALA A 128 13.38 2.57 -12.22
C ALA A 128 14.19 1.68 -13.17
N ALA A 129 13.56 0.66 -13.76
CA ALA A 129 14.19 -0.18 -14.76
C ALA A 129 14.55 0.59 -16.05
N MET A 130 13.84 1.66 -16.38
CA MET A 130 14.13 2.50 -17.56
C MET A 130 15.17 3.58 -17.27
N THR A 131 15.20 4.10 -16.03
CA THR A 131 16.02 5.28 -15.67
C THR A 131 17.19 4.92 -14.75
N VAL A 132 16.92 4.32 -13.59
CA VAL A 132 17.92 4.07 -12.55
C VAL A 132 18.95 3.01 -12.96
N VAL A 133 18.55 2.03 -13.78
CA VAL A 133 19.48 1.00 -14.30
C VAL A 133 20.67 1.61 -15.02
N ARG A 134 20.48 2.70 -15.75
CA ARG A 134 21.56 3.36 -16.53
C ARG A 134 22.69 3.87 -15.64
N PHE A 135 22.38 4.30 -14.41
CA PHE A 135 23.36 4.91 -13.49
C PHE A 135 23.85 3.94 -12.41
N PHE A 136 22.97 3.10 -11.88
CA PHE A 136 23.22 2.28 -10.67
C PHE A 136 23.07 0.78 -10.91
N GLY A 137 22.80 0.36 -12.13
CA GLY A 137 22.59 -1.04 -12.47
C GLY A 137 21.37 -1.65 -11.77
N ILE A 138 21.28 -2.98 -11.81
CA ILE A 138 20.14 -3.74 -11.23
C ILE A 138 20.04 -3.56 -9.71
N GLY A 139 21.19 -3.48 -9.01
CA GLY A 139 21.22 -3.23 -7.57
C GLY A 139 20.56 -1.92 -7.19
N GLY A 140 20.76 -0.86 -7.98
CA GLY A 140 20.13 0.43 -7.79
C GLY A 140 18.60 0.37 -7.90
N VAL A 141 18.07 -0.40 -8.85
CA VAL A 141 16.62 -0.59 -9.01
C VAL A 141 16.01 -1.29 -7.79
N VAL A 142 16.68 -2.33 -7.27
CA VAL A 142 16.21 -3.04 -6.08
C VAL A 142 16.22 -2.12 -4.85
N CYS A 143 17.29 -1.37 -4.65
CA CYS A 143 17.37 -0.41 -3.54
C CYS A 143 16.32 0.71 -3.67
N TYR A 144 16.10 1.21 -4.89
CA TYR A 144 15.07 2.22 -5.15
C TYR A 144 13.66 1.68 -4.86
N ALA A 145 13.35 0.48 -5.37
CA ALA A 145 12.06 -0.16 -5.11
C ALA A 145 11.83 -0.44 -3.62
N ALA A 146 12.86 -0.89 -2.91
CA ALA A 146 12.81 -1.08 -1.46
C ALA A 146 12.57 0.24 -0.71
N GLY A 147 13.25 1.32 -1.12
CA GLY A 147 13.07 2.66 -0.57
C GLY A 147 11.64 3.17 -0.75
N ILE A 148 11.09 3.07 -1.95
CA ILE A 148 9.69 3.42 -2.23
C ILE A 148 8.72 2.57 -1.39
N TRP A 149 8.94 1.27 -1.30
CA TRP A 149 8.09 0.42 -0.48
C TRP A 149 8.11 0.84 1.00
N LEU A 150 9.29 1.14 1.55
CA LEU A 150 9.43 1.63 2.94
C LEU A 150 8.72 2.97 3.13
N LEU A 151 8.78 3.90 2.18
CA LEU A 151 8.05 5.16 2.21
C LEU A 151 6.54 4.94 2.23
N MET A 152 6.02 4.01 1.41
CA MET A 152 4.60 3.67 1.39
C MET A 152 4.14 3.01 2.70
N VAL A 153 4.98 2.18 3.31
CA VAL A 153 4.72 1.59 4.64
C VAL A 153 4.71 2.67 5.72
N ALA A 154 5.67 3.59 5.70
CA ALA A 154 5.72 4.72 6.64
C ALA A 154 4.46 5.59 6.52
N ASN A 155 4.03 5.89 5.28
CA ASN A 155 2.80 6.64 5.02
C ASN A 155 1.54 5.88 5.51
N ALA A 156 1.52 4.55 5.39
CA ALA A 156 0.45 3.72 5.95
C ALA A 156 0.37 3.83 7.48
N TYR A 157 1.50 3.78 8.17
CA TYR A 157 1.55 3.97 9.63
C TYR A 157 1.12 5.38 10.04
N TRP A 158 1.57 6.38 9.29
CA TRP A 158 1.16 7.77 9.51
C TRP A 158 -0.36 7.93 9.39
N SER A 159 -0.98 7.34 8.38
CA SER A 159 -2.43 7.36 8.19
C SER A 159 -3.20 6.70 9.35
N VAL A 160 -2.69 5.60 9.90
CA VAL A 160 -3.27 4.92 11.07
C VAL A 160 -3.15 5.79 12.33
N LEU A 161 -1.99 6.45 12.52
CA LEU A 161 -1.75 7.32 13.66
C LEU A 161 -2.72 8.52 13.65
N VAL A 162 -2.83 9.21 12.52
CA VAL A 162 -3.74 10.35 12.38
C VAL A 162 -5.19 9.96 12.67
N ARG A 163 -5.66 8.82 12.13
CA ARG A 163 -7.01 8.30 12.42
C ARG A 163 -7.23 7.97 13.89
N THR A 164 -6.21 7.42 14.54
CA THR A 164 -6.30 7.08 15.96
C THR A 164 -6.43 8.33 16.82
N LEU A 165 -5.67 9.37 16.47
CA LEU A 165 -5.73 10.67 17.15
C LEU A 165 -7.10 11.36 16.94
N GLN A 166 -7.63 11.34 15.71
CA GLN A 166 -8.95 11.90 15.42
C GLN A 166 -10.05 11.23 16.22
N ARG A 167 -10.07 9.90 16.30
CA ARG A 167 -11.06 9.16 17.10
C ARG A 167 -11.01 9.51 18.58
N ARG A 168 -9.84 9.82 19.08
CA ARG A 168 -9.68 10.26 20.48
C ARG A 168 -10.30 11.63 20.71
N HIS A 169 -10.22 12.53 19.71
CA HIS A 169 -10.80 13.87 19.80
C HIS A 169 -12.31 13.90 19.58
N THR A 170 -12.89 12.97 18.81
CA THR A 170 -14.33 12.90 18.55
C THR A 170 -15.09 12.09 19.62
N ALA A 171 -14.41 11.49 20.58
CA ALA A 171 -15.02 10.76 21.70
C ALA A 171 -15.28 11.64 22.95
N TRP A 172 -15.18 12.96 22.81
CA TRP A 172 -15.55 13.99 23.80
C TRP A 172 -16.82 14.72 23.27
#